data_defdafc059bc604aa1d7c0d85fa1e228
#
_entry.id   defdafc059bc604aa1d7c0d85fa1e228
#
_cell.length_a   1.000
_cell.length_b   1.000
_cell.length_c   1.000
_cell.angle_alpha   90.00
_cell.angle_beta   90.00
_cell.angle_gamma   90.00
#
_symmetry.space_group_name_H-M   'P 1'
#
loop_
_entity.id
_entity.type
_entity.pdbx_description
1 polymer ?
#
loop_
_entity_poly.entity_id
_entity_poly.type
_entity_poly.pdbx_seq_one_letter_code
_entity_poly.pdbx_strand_id
1 'polypeptide(L)'
;EMCIRDSPDAGRLADLFARMKAEITACGEDALYNEIEFPLAQVLADMTRTGVLVDKDGIEQFGVKLREELEQVLTRIHIETGSATFNPNSPKQLGEMLFDTMGLPHGKKTQRGWSTDAETLESLREYPLVEDVLQYRAYQKLNSTYVEGLLKVIGEDGRIHSTFNQTEARTGRLSSDNPNLQNIPIRTELGSQLRAYFVAKPGCVLVDADYSQIELRILAHITGDEHMQQAFLNGEDIHRSTAAKIYGIPQSEVTPRLRSSAKAINFGIMYGKGAYSLSKDIGVTVKEADAFLKNYLAAFPSVSGYMDKTIADAKANGYVSTLFGRRRTLPELASTNFNVRASGERMARNTPICLLYTSPSPRDTE
;
A
#
# COMPACT_ATOMS: atom_id res chain seq x y z
N GLU A 1 10.98 3.45 -42.01
CA GLU A 1 11.38 4.43 -40.98
C GLU A 1 10.59 5.71 -41.22
N MET A 2 9.51 5.89 -40.54
CA MET A 2 8.73 7.13 -40.55
C MET A 2 9.54 8.19 -39.79
N CYS A 3 10.03 9.21 -40.49
CA CYS A 3 10.81 10.29 -39.92
C CYS A 3 9.92 11.12 -38.97
N ILE A 4 10.06 10.96 -37.67
CA ILE A 4 9.34 11.73 -36.62
C ILE A 4 9.53 13.25 -36.83
N ARG A 5 10.59 13.67 -37.54
CA ARG A 5 10.90 15.07 -37.80
C ARG A 5 9.89 15.82 -38.67
N ASP A 6 9.13 15.12 -39.48
CA ASP A 6 8.20 15.70 -40.46
C ASP A 6 6.72 15.59 -40.03
N SER A 7 6.47 15.09 -38.79
CA SER A 7 5.11 15.01 -38.24
C SER A 7 4.66 16.38 -37.71
N PRO A 8 3.46 16.86 -38.10
CA PRO A 8 2.87 18.06 -37.49
C PRO A 8 2.75 17.95 -35.97
N ASP A 9 2.77 16.73 -35.43
CA ASP A 9 2.70 16.46 -33.99
C ASP A 9 4.04 16.75 -33.28
N ALA A 10 5.19 16.66 -33.94
CA ALA A 10 6.48 17.00 -33.35
C ALA A 10 6.57 18.49 -32.96
N GLY A 11 6.02 19.38 -33.81
CA GLY A 11 5.93 20.82 -33.48
C GLY A 11 4.98 21.08 -32.29
N ARG A 12 3.85 20.37 -32.28
CA ARG A 12 2.88 20.45 -31.16
C ARG A 12 3.46 19.95 -29.84
N LEU A 13 4.30 18.90 -29.87
CA LEU A 13 4.99 18.41 -28.66
C LEU A 13 5.97 19.44 -28.10
N ALA A 14 6.71 20.15 -28.96
CA ALA A 14 7.62 21.22 -28.52
C ALA A 14 6.85 22.37 -27.85
N ASP A 15 5.74 22.83 -28.44
CA ASP A 15 4.89 23.86 -27.88
C ASP A 15 4.25 23.42 -26.57
N LEU A 16 3.78 22.17 -26.50
CA LEU A 16 3.22 21.61 -25.26
C LEU A 16 4.26 21.56 -24.16
N PHE A 17 5.48 21.09 -24.47
CA PHE A 17 6.58 21.03 -23.52
C PHE A 17 6.95 22.43 -22.99
N ALA A 18 7.00 23.44 -23.86
CA ALA A 18 7.26 24.81 -23.46
C ALA A 18 6.19 25.37 -22.51
N ARG A 19 4.92 25.08 -22.80
CA ARG A 19 3.77 25.49 -21.92
C ARG A 19 3.84 24.77 -20.58
N MET A 20 4.02 23.45 -20.56
CA MET A 20 4.14 22.68 -19.33
C MET A 20 5.31 23.15 -18.47
N LYS A 21 6.46 23.46 -19.10
CA LYS A 21 7.61 24.01 -18.39
C LYS A 21 7.31 25.38 -17.77
N ALA A 22 6.61 26.25 -18.49
CA ALA A 22 6.17 27.54 -17.95
C ALA A 22 5.19 27.37 -16.76
N GLU A 23 4.30 26.38 -16.80
CA GLU A 23 3.41 26.05 -15.69
C GLU A 23 4.18 25.52 -14.46
N ILE A 24 5.16 24.65 -14.65
CA ILE A 24 6.06 24.16 -13.60
C ILE A 24 6.75 25.34 -12.90
N THR A 25 7.29 26.28 -13.70
CA THR A 25 7.93 27.50 -13.18
C THR A 25 6.92 28.37 -12.43
N ALA A 26 5.73 28.61 -12.97
CA ALA A 26 4.68 29.37 -12.34
C ALA A 26 4.20 28.74 -11.02
N CYS A 27 4.27 27.41 -10.91
CA CYS A 27 3.99 26.70 -9.67
C CYS A 27 5.17 26.69 -8.68
N GLY A 28 6.37 27.12 -9.07
CA GLY A 28 7.58 27.07 -8.25
C GLY A 28 8.10 25.64 -8.05
N GLU A 29 7.87 24.73 -9.01
CA GLU A 29 8.27 23.33 -8.97
C GLU A 29 9.53 23.04 -9.85
N ASP A 30 10.27 24.07 -10.28
CA ASP A 30 11.47 23.91 -11.13
C ASP A 30 12.54 23.04 -10.49
N ALA A 31 12.83 23.23 -9.21
CA ALA A 31 13.83 22.41 -8.50
C ALA A 31 13.36 20.94 -8.42
N LEU A 32 12.11 20.72 -8.06
CA LEU A 32 11.53 19.37 -8.05
C LEU A 32 11.66 18.70 -9.42
N TYR A 33 11.29 19.41 -10.49
CA TYR A 33 11.32 18.86 -11.84
C TYR A 33 12.76 18.56 -12.30
N ASN A 34 13.66 19.55 -12.20
CA ASN A 34 15.00 19.43 -12.77
C ASN A 34 15.96 18.57 -11.93
N GLU A 35 15.80 18.55 -10.59
CA GLU A 35 16.74 17.89 -9.69
C GLU A 35 16.26 16.50 -9.26
N ILE A 36 14.95 16.22 -9.32
CA ILE A 36 14.36 14.95 -8.85
C ILE A 36 13.65 14.23 -9.98
N GLU A 37 12.58 14.81 -10.56
CA GLU A 37 11.68 14.07 -11.46
C GLU A 37 12.34 13.72 -12.80
N PHE A 38 13.00 14.67 -13.41
CA PHE A 38 13.62 14.46 -14.71
C PHE A 38 14.84 13.51 -14.64
N PRO A 39 15.76 13.63 -13.66
CA PRO A 39 16.82 12.62 -13.47
C PRO A 39 16.27 11.24 -13.11
N LEU A 40 15.19 11.15 -12.31
CA LEU A 40 14.57 9.88 -11.95
C LEU A 40 14.04 9.13 -13.18
N ALA A 41 13.51 9.84 -14.18
CA ALA A 41 13.04 9.21 -15.41
C ALA A 41 14.15 8.38 -16.10
N GLN A 42 15.39 8.87 -16.10
CA GLN A 42 16.52 8.13 -16.63
C GLN A 42 16.85 6.89 -15.81
N VAL A 43 16.83 7.01 -14.49
CA VAL A 43 17.06 5.86 -13.58
C VAL A 43 16.00 4.78 -13.79
N LEU A 44 14.73 5.15 -13.92
CA LEU A 44 13.64 4.19 -14.14
C LEU A 44 13.73 3.53 -15.52
N ALA A 45 14.15 4.27 -16.55
CA ALA A 45 14.42 3.69 -17.87
C ALA A 45 15.57 2.66 -17.81
N ASP A 46 16.63 2.96 -17.07
CA ASP A 46 17.74 2.03 -16.87
C ASP A 46 17.33 0.81 -16.03
N MET A 47 16.49 0.97 -15.01
CA MET A 47 15.91 -0.14 -14.24
C MET A 47 15.05 -1.05 -15.12
N THR A 48 14.14 -0.47 -15.93
CA THR A 48 13.31 -1.22 -16.89
C THR A 48 14.18 -2.00 -17.87
N ARG A 49 15.21 -1.35 -18.44
CA ARG A 49 16.13 -1.99 -19.40
C ARG A 49 16.97 -3.10 -18.75
N THR A 50 17.43 -2.90 -17.52
CA THR A 50 18.25 -3.88 -16.80
C THR A 50 17.42 -5.10 -16.40
N GLY A 51 16.20 -4.90 -15.94
CA GLY A 51 15.32 -5.96 -15.45
C GLY A 51 15.87 -6.67 -14.20
N VAL A 52 15.13 -7.62 -13.70
CA VAL A 52 15.46 -8.44 -12.52
C VAL A 52 15.63 -9.89 -12.94
N LEU A 53 16.78 -10.49 -12.62
CA LEU A 53 17.04 -11.90 -12.93
C LEU A 53 16.20 -12.80 -12.05
N VAL A 54 15.64 -13.86 -12.63
CA VAL A 54 14.80 -14.82 -11.91
C VAL A 54 15.23 -16.27 -12.20
N ASP A 55 15.05 -17.12 -11.20
CA ASP A 55 15.17 -18.58 -11.34
C ASP A 55 13.87 -19.15 -11.93
N LYS A 56 13.84 -19.23 -13.26
CA LYS A 56 12.67 -19.74 -13.99
C LYS A 56 12.29 -21.16 -13.57
N ASP A 57 13.25 -22.04 -13.47
CA ASP A 57 13.02 -23.46 -13.14
C ASP A 57 12.46 -23.58 -11.72
N GLY A 58 12.99 -22.77 -10.79
CA GLY A 58 12.48 -22.69 -9.42
C GLY A 58 11.03 -22.21 -9.36
N ILE A 59 10.66 -21.17 -10.16
CA ILE A 59 9.27 -20.70 -10.25
C ILE A 59 8.35 -21.78 -10.83
N GLU A 60 8.79 -22.52 -11.86
CA GLU A 60 8.01 -23.61 -12.45
C GLU A 60 7.77 -24.75 -11.42
N GLN A 61 8.81 -25.16 -10.68
CA GLN A 61 8.71 -26.17 -9.63
C GLN A 61 7.81 -25.72 -8.48
N PHE A 62 7.91 -24.47 -8.09
CA PHE A 62 7.02 -23.86 -7.10
C PHE A 62 5.56 -23.91 -7.57
N GLY A 63 5.30 -23.61 -8.85
CA GLY A 63 3.98 -23.71 -9.45
C GLY A 63 3.40 -25.12 -9.44
N VAL A 64 4.23 -26.17 -9.59
CA VAL A 64 3.78 -27.57 -9.45
C VAL A 64 3.29 -27.83 -8.03
N LYS A 65 4.10 -27.51 -7.02
CA LYS A 65 3.73 -27.67 -5.60
C LYS A 65 2.46 -26.92 -5.25
N LEU A 66 2.33 -25.69 -5.73
CA LEU A 66 1.17 -24.85 -5.45
C LEU A 66 -0.13 -25.41 -6.07
N ARG A 67 -0.05 -26.04 -7.24
CA ARG A 67 -1.20 -26.71 -7.85
C ARG A 67 -1.61 -27.97 -7.08
N GLU A 68 -0.65 -28.74 -6.56
CA GLU A 68 -0.93 -29.88 -5.68
C GLU A 68 -1.68 -29.45 -4.41
N GLU A 69 -1.22 -28.37 -3.77
CA GLU A 69 -1.91 -27.78 -2.61
C GLU A 69 -3.32 -27.28 -2.96
N LEU A 70 -3.48 -26.64 -4.12
CA LEU A 70 -4.79 -26.19 -4.62
C LEU A 70 -5.77 -27.35 -4.79
N GLU A 71 -5.33 -28.48 -5.35
CA GLU A 71 -6.16 -29.67 -5.53
C GLU A 71 -6.58 -30.28 -4.20
N GLN A 72 -5.68 -30.31 -3.21
CA GLN A 72 -5.99 -30.80 -1.87
C GLN A 72 -7.04 -29.91 -1.19
N VAL A 73 -6.88 -28.59 -1.23
CA VAL A 73 -7.85 -27.65 -0.65
C VAL A 73 -9.19 -27.77 -1.37
N LEU A 74 -9.20 -27.81 -2.70
CA LEU A 74 -10.43 -27.98 -3.49
C LEU A 74 -11.16 -29.28 -3.15
N THR A 75 -10.42 -30.36 -2.93
CA THR A 75 -10.99 -31.66 -2.52
C THR A 75 -11.69 -31.53 -1.16
N ARG A 76 -11.08 -30.84 -0.17
CA ARG A 76 -11.72 -30.61 1.12
C ARG A 76 -13.01 -29.79 0.98
N ILE A 77 -12.95 -28.71 0.18
CA ILE A 77 -14.14 -27.89 -0.12
C ILE A 77 -15.26 -28.72 -0.75
N HIS A 78 -14.95 -29.60 -1.70
CA HIS A 78 -15.94 -30.47 -2.34
C HIS A 78 -16.56 -31.47 -1.35
N ILE A 79 -15.77 -31.99 -0.41
CA ILE A 79 -16.27 -32.87 0.65
C ILE A 79 -17.21 -32.11 1.60
N GLU A 80 -16.81 -30.92 2.05
CA GLU A 80 -17.59 -30.10 2.98
C GLU A 80 -18.89 -29.61 2.37
N THR A 81 -18.87 -29.23 1.08
CA THR A 81 -20.05 -28.76 0.37
C THR A 81 -20.94 -29.89 -0.15
N GLY A 82 -20.46 -31.13 -0.15
CA GLY A 82 -21.13 -32.27 -0.76
C GLY A 82 -21.31 -32.16 -2.28
N SER A 83 -20.55 -31.32 -2.97
CA SER A 83 -20.67 -31.04 -4.38
C SER A 83 -19.33 -30.98 -5.09
N ALA A 84 -19.05 -31.96 -5.96
CA ALA A 84 -17.84 -32.01 -6.78
C ALA A 84 -17.78 -30.91 -7.87
N THR A 85 -18.86 -30.18 -8.08
CA THR A 85 -18.94 -29.09 -9.07
C THR A 85 -18.96 -27.71 -8.43
N PHE A 86 -18.83 -27.64 -7.11
CA PHE A 86 -18.81 -26.38 -6.38
C PHE A 86 -17.56 -25.55 -6.76
N ASN A 87 -17.78 -24.29 -7.15
CA ASN A 87 -16.68 -23.39 -7.50
C ASN A 87 -16.48 -22.33 -6.40
N PRO A 88 -15.37 -22.44 -5.62
CA PRO A 88 -15.06 -21.48 -4.55
C PRO A 88 -14.81 -20.04 -5.04
N ASN A 89 -14.51 -19.87 -6.34
CA ASN A 89 -14.33 -18.56 -6.95
C ASN A 89 -15.65 -17.93 -7.43
N SER A 90 -16.77 -18.65 -7.40
CA SER A 90 -18.08 -18.11 -7.74
C SER A 90 -18.70 -17.39 -6.53
N PRO A 91 -18.81 -16.04 -6.53
CA PRO A 91 -19.42 -15.33 -5.41
C PRO A 91 -20.87 -15.75 -5.16
N LYS A 92 -21.57 -16.14 -6.24
CA LYS A 92 -22.96 -16.59 -6.15
C LYS A 92 -23.07 -17.93 -5.44
N GLN A 93 -22.34 -18.97 -5.91
CA GLN A 93 -22.38 -20.30 -5.29
C GLN A 93 -21.90 -20.26 -3.85
N LEU A 94 -20.84 -19.50 -3.59
CA LEU A 94 -20.30 -19.37 -2.24
C LEU A 94 -21.28 -18.63 -1.33
N GLY A 95 -21.91 -17.56 -1.79
CA GLY A 95 -22.90 -16.82 -1.00
C GLY A 95 -24.12 -17.68 -0.66
N GLU A 96 -24.66 -18.43 -1.63
CA GLU A 96 -25.77 -19.39 -1.41
C GLU A 96 -25.37 -20.48 -0.43
N MET A 97 -24.15 -21.03 -0.53
CA MET A 97 -23.67 -22.07 0.39
C MET A 97 -23.53 -21.54 1.83
N LEU A 98 -22.78 -20.44 2.01
CA LEU A 98 -22.49 -19.92 3.34
C LEU A 98 -23.73 -19.35 4.05
N PHE A 99 -24.53 -18.57 3.35
CA PHE A 99 -25.58 -17.77 3.98
C PHE A 99 -26.97 -18.40 3.87
N ASP A 100 -27.30 -19.05 2.75
CA ASP A 100 -28.63 -19.63 2.54
C ASP A 100 -28.68 -21.12 2.97
N THR A 101 -27.57 -21.89 2.79
CA THR A 101 -27.55 -23.32 3.17
C THR A 101 -27.02 -23.54 4.56
N MET A 102 -25.85 -22.96 4.91
CA MET A 102 -25.24 -23.12 6.23
C MET A 102 -25.80 -22.15 7.28
N GLY A 103 -26.51 -21.08 6.86
CA GLY A 103 -27.11 -20.09 7.76
C GLY A 103 -26.10 -19.25 8.54
N LEU A 104 -24.91 -19.04 8.01
CA LEU A 104 -23.88 -18.23 8.68
C LEU A 104 -24.30 -16.76 8.79
N PRO A 105 -23.74 -16.01 9.76
CA PRO A 105 -23.97 -14.58 9.86
C PRO A 105 -23.58 -13.88 8.55
N HIS A 106 -24.56 -13.24 7.89
CA HIS A 106 -24.32 -12.60 6.62
C HIS A 106 -24.00 -11.11 6.76
N GLY A 107 -23.09 -10.63 5.89
CA GLY A 107 -22.77 -9.22 5.74
C GLY A 107 -23.72 -8.49 4.79
N LYS A 108 -23.18 -7.56 4.01
CA LYS A 108 -23.95 -6.75 3.05
C LYS A 108 -24.47 -7.58 1.88
N LYS A 109 -25.74 -7.38 1.52
CA LYS A 109 -26.28 -7.89 0.27
C LYS A 109 -25.98 -6.91 -0.86
N THR A 110 -25.38 -7.41 -1.94
CA THR A 110 -25.08 -6.64 -3.16
C THR A 110 -26.18 -6.89 -4.21
N GLN A 111 -26.15 -6.13 -5.33
CA GLN A 111 -27.05 -6.39 -6.46
C GLN A 111 -26.89 -7.79 -7.06
N ARG A 112 -25.75 -8.45 -6.85
CA ARG A 112 -25.41 -9.78 -7.37
C ARG A 112 -25.56 -10.91 -6.35
N GLY A 113 -26.13 -10.63 -5.17
CA GLY A 113 -26.26 -11.59 -4.06
C GLY A 113 -25.47 -11.18 -2.82
N TRP A 114 -25.17 -12.13 -1.95
CA TRP A 114 -24.38 -11.89 -0.74
C TRP A 114 -22.94 -11.50 -1.08
N SER A 115 -22.38 -10.55 -0.33
CA SER A 115 -20.95 -10.26 -0.45
C SER A 115 -20.13 -11.43 0.09
N THR A 116 -19.15 -11.87 -0.70
CA THR A 116 -18.13 -12.86 -0.33
C THR A 116 -16.74 -12.26 -0.54
N ASP A 117 -16.61 -10.95 -0.24
CA ASP A 117 -15.33 -10.25 -0.25
C ASP A 117 -14.44 -10.73 0.89
N ALA A 118 -13.15 -10.36 0.82
CA ALA A 118 -12.17 -10.80 1.79
C ALA A 118 -12.53 -10.37 3.22
N GLU A 119 -13.07 -9.15 3.42
CA GLU A 119 -13.46 -8.65 4.74
C GLU A 119 -14.59 -9.51 5.35
N THR A 120 -15.59 -9.84 4.53
CA THR A 120 -16.70 -10.70 4.95
C THR A 120 -16.23 -12.11 5.32
N LEU A 121 -15.39 -12.71 4.46
CA LEU A 121 -14.88 -14.06 4.73
C LEU A 121 -13.92 -14.10 5.92
N GLU A 122 -13.04 -13.11 6.08
CA GLU A 122 -12.16 -13.01 7.24
C GLU A 122 -12.95 -12.95 8.57
N SER A 123 -14.10 -12.28 8.59
CA SER A 123 -14.96 -12.25 9.78
C SER A 123 -15.60 -13.60 10.13
N LEU A 124 -15.56 -14.55 9.20
CA LEU A 124 -16.14 -15.90 9.32
C LEU A 124 -15.06 -16.99 9.28
N ARG A 125 -13.79 -16.63 9.48
CA ARG A 125 -12.64 -17.55 9.37
C ARG A 125 -12.71 -18.74 10.35
N GLU A 126 -13.47 -18.64 11.43
CA GLU A 126 -13.67 -19.72 12.38
C GLU A 126 -14.39 -20.95 11.79
N TYR A 127 -15.09 -20.80 10.66
CA TYR A 127 -15.76 -21.88 9.97
C TYR A 127 -14.80 -22.59 8.98
N PRO A 128 -14.63 -23.93 9.06
CA PRO A 128 -13.67 -24.66 8.25
C PRO A 128 -13.79 -24.41 6.76
N LEU A 129 -15.01 -24.46 6.19
CA LEU A 129 -15.24 -24.15 4.78
C LEU A 129 -14.75 -22.74 4.39
N VAL A 130 -14.93 -21.76 5.26
CA VAL A 130 -14.48 -20.38 4.97
C VAL A 130 -12.97 -20.28 4.97
N GLU A 131 -12.30 -20.93 5.94
CA GLU A 131 -10.83 -21.01 5.98
C GLU A 131 -10.29 -21.67 4.71
N ASP A 132 -10.86 -22.81 4.30
CA ASP A 132 -10.44 -23.51 3.06
C ASP A 132 -10.71 -22.66 1.81
N VAL A 133 -11.82 -21.92 1.74
CA VAL A 133 -12.10 -21.01 0.63
C VAL A 133 -11.11 -19.83 0.59
N LEU A 134 -10.77 -19.24 1.74
CA LEU A 134 -9.76 -18.18 1.82
C LEU A 134 -8.39 -18.70 1.35
N GLN A 135 -7.99 -19.89 1.80
CA GLN A 135 -6.76 -20.55 1.40
C GLN A 135 -6.75 -20.84 -0.10
N TYR A 136 -7.82 -21.41 -0.64
CA TYR A 136 -7.96 -21.69 -2.07
C TYR A 136 -7.81 -20.44 -2.92
N ARG A 137 -8.51 -19.36 -2.56
CA ARG A 137 -8.44 -18.10 -3.29
C ARG A 137 -7.05 -17.47 -3.23
N ALA A 138 -6.38 -17.54 -2.08
CA ALA A 138 -5.01 -17.07 -1.93
C ALA A 138 -4.04 -17.84 -2.82
N TYR A 139 -4.12 -19.19 -2.83
CA TYR A 139 -3.28 -20.03 -3.67
C TYR A 139 -3.58 -19.86 -5.15
N GLN A 140 -4.86 -19.79 -5.52
CA GLN A 140 -5.26 -19.54 -6.90
C GLN A 140 -4.71 -18.22 -7.42
N LYS A 141 -4.81 -17.16 -6.62
CA LYS A 141 -4.24 -15.84 -6.98
C LYS A 141 -2.72 -15.92 -7.10
N LEU A 142 -2.06 -16.63 -6.17
CA LEU A 142 -0.61 -16.80 -6.20
C LEU A 142 -0.17 -17.55 -7.47
N ASN A 143 -0.87 -18.62 -7.84
CA ASN A 143 -0.55 -19.39 -9.05
C ASN A 143 -0.80 -18.55 -10.32
N SER A 144 -2.01 -18.03 -10.50
CA SER A 144 -2.40 -17.36 -11.76
C SER A 144 -1.68 -16.04 -11.97
N THR A 145 -1.56 -15.22 -10.91
CA THR A 145 -1.00 -13.86 -11.04
C THR A 145 0.52 -13.87 -10.99
N TYR A 146 1.11 -14.65 -10.07
CA TYR A 146 2.54 -14.57 -9.82
C TYR A 146 3.32 -15.71 -10.49
N VAL A 147 2.87 -16.96 -10.39
CA VAL A 147 3.61 -18.04 -11.07
C VAL A 147 3.43 -17.95 -12.59
N GLU A 148 2.20 -18.12 -13.07
CA GLU A 148 1.92 -18.10 -14.50
C GLU A 148 2.15 -16.70 -15.13
N GLY A 149 1.82 -15.64 -14.39
CA GLY A 149 2.01 -14.26 -14.82
C GLY A 149 3.48 -13.92 -14.99
N LEU A 150 4.35 -14.29 -14.05
CA LEU A 150 5.79 -14.03 -14.15
C LEU A 150 6.45 -14.88 -15.25
N LEU A 151 6.12 -16.19 -15.31
CA LEU A 151 6.68 -17.08 -16.34
C LEU A 151 6.43 -16.59 -17.78
N LYS A 152 5.30 -15.92 -18.02
CA LYS A 152 4.96 -15.37 -19.35
C LYS A 152 5.78 -14.15 -19.76
N VAL A 153 6.37 -13.45 -18.81
CA VAL A 153 7.06 -12.16 -19.03
C VAL A 153 8.57 -12.25 -18.81
N ILE A 154 9.10 -13.44 -18.54
CA ILE A 154 10.55 -13.68 -18.49
C ILE A 154 11.11 -13.53 -19.91
N GLY A 155 12.04 -12.60 -20.09
CA GLY A 155 12.74 -12.37 -21.35
C GLY A 155 13.72 -13.51 -21.71
N GLU A 156 14.24 -13.47 -22.94
CA GLU A 156 15.26 -14.43 -23.41
C GLU A 156 16.56 -14.37 -22.58
N ASP A 157 16.81 -13.25 -21.93
CA ASP A 157 17.94 -13.02 -21.02
C ASP A 157 17.71 -13.56 -19.59
N GLY A 158 16.56 -14.21 -19.35
CA GLY A 158 16.16 -14.74 -18.04
C GLY A 158 15.70 -13.67 -17.05
N ARG A 159 15.38 -12.47 -17.52
CA ARG A 159 14.99 -11.33 -16.67
C ARG A 159 13.55 -10.93 -16.89
N ILE A 160 13.00 -10.30 -15.87
CA ILE A 160 11.71 -9.63 -15.93
C ILE A 160 11.95 -8.12 -16.05
N HIS A 161 11.42 -7.53 -17.11
CA HIS A 161 11.52 -6.11 -17.42
C HIS A 161 10.19 -5.43 -17.12
N SER A 162 10.03 -4.98 -15.86
CA SER A 162 8.84 -4.24 -15.46
C SER A 162 8.92 -2.79 -15.90
N THR A 163 7.78 -2.21 -16.24
CA THR A 163 7.67 -0.76 -16.48
C THR A 163 7.43 -0.03 -15.18
N PHE A 164 8.24 0.99 -14.88
CA PHE A 164 8.08 1.85 -13.73
C PHE A 164 7.50 3.20 -14.15
N ASN A 165 6.32 3.56 -13.61
CA ASN A 165 5.60 4.76 -13.99
C ASN A 165 5.71 5.83 -12.87
N GLN A 166 6.06 7.06 -13.25
CA GLN A 166 6.13 8.20 -12.33
C GLN A 166 4.78 8.93 -12.19
N THR A 167 3.89 8.84 -13.19
CA THR A 167 2.73 9.71 -13.35
C THR A 167 1.38 9.06 -13.06
N GLU A 168 1.35 7.73 -12.90
CA GLU A 168 0.11 6.98 -12.69
C GLU A 168 -0.52 7.22 -11.31
N ALA A 169 0.30 7.26 -10.27
CA ALA A 169 -0.19 7.43 -8.91
C ALA A 169 -0.36 8.91 -8.57
N ARG A 170 -1.60 9.36 -8.35
CA ARG A 170 -1.92 10.74 -7.89
C ARG A 170 -1.21 11.13 -6.58
N THR A 171 -0.64 10.16 -5.91
CA THR A 171 0.12 10.33 -4.68
C THR A 171 1.58 10.72 -4.93
N GLY A 172 2.07 10.68 -6.18
CA GLY A 172 3.47 10.87 -6.54
C GLY A 172 4.35 9.63 -6.32
N ARG A 173 3.75 8.48 -5.94
CA ARG A 173 4.48 7.21 -5.84
C ARG A 173 4.76 6.64 -7.23
N LEU A 174 5.85 5.89 -7.33
CA LEU A 174 6.06 5.04 -8.48
C LEU A 174 5.05 3.89 -8.47
N SER A 175 4.60 3.49 -9.65
CA SER A 175 3.90 2.24 -9.85
C SER A 175 4.73 1.32 -10.75
N SER A 176 4.51 0.03 -10.64
CA SER A 176 5.14 -1.00 -11.45
C SER A 176 4.07 -1.74 -12.23
N ASP A 177 4.30 -1.94 -13.53
CA ASP A 177 3.34 -2.59 -14.43
C ASP A 177 4.05 -3.51 -15.43
N ASN A 178 3.32 -4.50 -15.93
CA ASN A 178 3.79 -5.46 -16.96
C ASN A 178 5.14 -6.17 -16.66
N PRO A 179 5.28 -6.85 -15.50
CA PRO A 179 4.33 -7.14 -14.42
C PRO A 179 4.42 -6.14 -13.27
N ASN A 180 3.40 -6.11 -12.39
CA ASN A 180 3.49 -5.35 -11.14
C ASN A 180 4.34 -6.12 -10.11
N LEU A 181 5.59 -5.71 -9.94
CA LEU A 181 6.54 -6.30 -8.99
C LEU A 181 6.34 -5.80 -7.54
N GLN A 182 5.60 -4.71 -7.35
CA GLN A 182 5.37 -4.12 -6.01
C GLN A 182 4.34 -4.91 -5.18
N ASN A 183 3.54 -5.76 -5.83
CA ASN A 183 2.48 -6.51 -5.17
C ASN A 183 2.83 -7.99 -4.89
N ILE A 184 4.11 -8.37 -4.99
CA ILE A 184 4.56 -9.74 -4.67
C ILE A 184 4.32 -9.98 -3.17
N PRO A 185 3.56 -11.03 -2.78
CA PRO A 185 3.17 -11.26 -1.40
C PRO A 185 4.38 -11.46 -0.46
N ILE A 186 4.27 -10.94 0.76
CA ILE A 186 5.31 -11.09 1.80
C ILE A 186 4.76 -11.83 3.02
N ARG A 187 3.48 -11.66 3.34
CA ARG A 187 2.90 -12.05 4.63
C ARG A 187 2.57 -13.54 4.72
N THR A 188 2.23 -14.17 3.61
CA THR A 188 1.95 -15.60 3.58
C THR A 188 3.24 -16.38 3.36
N GLU A 189 3.35 -17.55 3.99
CA GLU A 189 4.54 -18.40 3.86
C GLU A 189 4.85 -18.73 2.40
N LEU A 190 3.87 -19.19 1.63
CA LEU A 190 4.04 -19.49 0.21
C LEU A 190 4.32 -18.22 -0.62
N GLY A 191 3.71 -17.09 -0.29
CA GLY A 191 3.99 -15.83 -0.96
C GLY A 191 5.43 -15.36 -0.75
N SER A 192 5.96 -15.52 0.46
CA SER A 192 7.34 -15.15 0.77
C SER A 192 8.36 -16.06 0.06
N GLN A 193 8.05 -17.35 -0.13
CA GLN A 193 8.90 -18.29 -0.87
C GLN A 193 9.11 -17.85 -2.33
N LEU A 194 8.11 -17.23 -2.98
CA LEU A 194 8.24 -16.74 -4.34
C LEU A 194 9.38 -15.72 -4.50
N ARG A 195 9.65 -14.94 -3.46
CA ARG A 195 10.74 -13.94 -3.49
C ARG A 195 12.13 -14.56 -3.58
N ALA A 196 12.32 -15.79 -3.13
CA ALA A 196 13.60 -16.51 -3.22
C ALA A 196 14.03 -16.78 -4.66
N TYR A 197 13.10 -16.74 -5.61
CA TYR A 197 13.39 -16.94 -7.04
C TYR A 197 13.81 -15.67 -7.77
N PHE A 198 13.80 -14.51 -7.11
CA PHE A 198 14.47 -13.31 -7.62
C PHE A 198 15.93 -13.38 -7.17
N VAL A 199 16.82 -13.56 -8.12
CA VAL A 199 18.21 -13.90 -7.84
C VAL A 199 19.18 -12.86 -8.36
N ALA A 200 20.37 -12.79 -7.76
CA ALA A 200 21.45 -11.96 -8.26
C ALA A 200 22.17 -12.63 -9.44
N LYS A 201 22.74 -11.83 -10.35
CA LYS A 201 23.67 -12.31 -11.37
C LYS A 201 24.87 -13.01 -10.68
N PRO A 202 25.45 -14.07 -11.27
CA PRO A 202 26.68 -14.68 -10.75
C PRO A 202 27.77 -13.64 -10.46
N GLY A 203 28.34 -13.70 -9.27
CA GLY A 203 29.33 -12.75 -8.78
C GLY A 203 28.76 -11.43 -8.23
N CYS A 204 27.45 -11.28 -8.19
CA CYS A 204 26.73 -10.15 -7.60
C CYS A 204 25.89 -10.58 -6.39
N VAL A 205 25.39 -9.61 -5.63
CA VAL A 205 24.45 -9.79 -4.54
C VAL A 205 23.25 -8.86 -4.75
N LEU A 206 22.09 -9.26 -4.23
CA LEU A 206 20.96 -8.35 -4.08
C LEU A 206 21.20 -7.51 -2.83
N VAL A 207 20.99 -6.21 -2.95
CA VAL A 207 21.05 -5.26 -1.83
C VAL A 207 19.65 -4.73 -1.61
N ASP A 208 19.14 -4.93 -0.38
CA ASP A 208 17.89 -4.35 0.09
C ASP A 208 18.21 -3.21 1.06
N ALA A 209 17.68 -2.03 0.78
CA ALA A 209 17.86 -0.85 1.60
C ALA A 209 16.54 -0.12 1.76
N ASP A 210 16.07 0.02 2.99
CA ASP A 210 14.84 0.71 3.34
C ASP A 210 15.07 1.78 4.40
N TYR A 211 14.28 2.85 4.31
CA TYR A 211 14.29 3.91 5.33
C TYR A 211 13.54 3.48 6.58
N SER A 212 14.23 3.41 7.70
CA SER A 212 13.59 3.11 8.97
C SER A 212 12.62 4.22 9.40
N GLN A 213 11.31 3.93 9.34
CA GLN A 213 10.23 4.78 9.85
C GLN A 213 10.25 6.22 9.30
N ILE A 214 10.57 6.39 8.02
CA ILE A 214 10.79 7.70 7.40
C ILE A 214 9.61 8.65 7.58
N GLU A 215 8.38 8.17 7.46
CA GLU A 215 7.18 9.00 7.58
C GLU A 215 7.05 9.63 8.99
N LEU A 216 7.37 8.86 10.04
CA LEU A 216 7.37 9.39 11.42
C LEU A 216 8.55 10.35 11.67
N ARG A 217 9.69 10.13 11.03
CA ARG A 217 10.84 11.07 11.11
C ARG A 217 10.49 12.38 10.44
N ILE A 218 9.82 12.33 9.29
CA ILE A 218 9.32 13.52 8.59
C ILE A 218 8.27 14.24 9.43
N LEU A 219 7.33 13.51 10.01
CA LEU A 219 6.33 14.08 10.91
C LEU A 219 7.01 14.81 12.08
N ALA A 220 7.98 14.17 12.76
CA ALA A 220 8.75 14.78 13.84
C ALA A 220 9.49 16.05 13.40
N HIS A 221 10.06 16.03 12.18
CA HIS A 221 10.75 17.18 11.61
C HIS A 221 9.81 18.35 11.31
N ILE A 222 8.73 18.08 10.57
CA ILE A 222 7.78 19.12 10.13
C ILE A 222 7.02 19.73 11.31
N THR A 223 6.63 18.91 12.29
CA THR A 223 5.88 19.38 13.47
C THR A 223 6.76 20.04 14.52
N GLY A 224 8.07 19.81 14.46
CA GLY A 224 9.01 20.25 15.50
C GLY A 224 8.77 19.57 16.86
N ASP A 225 8.10 18.40 16.90
CA ASP A 225 7.80 17.70 18.14
C ASP A 225 9.09 17.20 18.83
N GLU A 226 9.47 17.85 19.92
CA GLU A 226 10.72 17.57 20.63
C GLU A 226 10.80 16.13 21.14
N HIS A 227 9.68 15.56 21.61
CA HIS A 227 9.67 14.21 22.12
C HIS A 227 9.94 13.19 21.00
N MET A 228 9.28 13.35 19.84
CA MET A 228 9.52 12.48 18.69
C MET A 228 10.95 12.65 18.17
N GLN A 229 11.45 13.89 18.09
CA GLN A 229 12.81 14.17 17.63
C GLN A 229 13.85 13.53 18.56
N GLN A 230 13.70 13.68 19.87
CA GLN A 230 14.62 13.09 20.85
C GLN A 230 14.58 11.56 20.81
N ALA A 231 13.40 10.95 20.71
CA ALA A 231 13.30 9.50 20.57
C ALA A 231 14.09 8.98 19.36
N PHE A 232 14.01 9.66 18.21
CA PHE A 232 14.81 9.28 17.04
C PHE A 232 16.31 9.54 17.18
N LEU A 233 16.70 10.67 17.78
CA LEU A 233 18.12 11.00 18.02
C LEU A 233 18.78 10.01 18.98
N ASN A 234 18.03 9.55 19.99
CA ASN A 234 18.51 8.57 20.96
C ASN A 234 18.46 7.12 20.43
N GLY A 235 17.96 6.88 19.21
CA GLY A 235 17.80 5.53 18.68
C GLY A 235 16.73 4.70 19.39
N GLU A 236 15.76 5.36 20.05
CA GLU A 236 14.68 4.70 20.76
C GLU A 236 13.65 4.10 19.79
N ASP A 237 12.94 3.07 20.26
CA ASP A 237 11.76 2.56 19.56
C ASP A 237 10.61 3.57 19.68
N ILE A 238 10.35 4.32 18.61
CA ILE A 238 9.33 5.38 18.59
C ILE A 238 7.93 4.86 18.96
N HIS A 239 7.58 3.62 18.63
CA HIS A 239 6.29 3.05 19.00
C HIS A 239 6.21 2.73 20.48
N ARG A 240 7.32 2.27 21.06
CA ARG A 240 7.44 2.06 22.51
C ARG A 240 7.42 3.39 23.27
N SER A 241 8.14 4.38 22.79
CA SER A 241 8.17 5.74 23.35
C SER A 241 6.78 6.39 23.28
N THR A 242 6.09 6.26 22.15
CA THR A 242 4.71 6.73 21.98
C THR A 242 3.75 6.03 22.96
N ALA A 243 3.85 4.70 23.09
CA ALA A 243 3.02 3.95 24.04
C ALA A 243 3.24 4.44 25.47
N ALA A 244 4.48 4.58 25.90
CA ALA A 244 4.83 5.09 27.23
C ALA A 244 4.17 6.45 27.51
N LYS A 245 4.24 7.35 26.53
CA LYS A 245 3.66 8.71 26.64
C LYS A 245 2.12 8.69 26.66
N ILE A 246 1.47 7.90 25.80
CA ILE A 246 -0.01 7.82 25.73
C ILE A 246 -0.60 7.19 26.98
N TYR A 247 0.03 6.14 27.50
CA TYR A 247 -0.45 5.39 28.67
C TYR A 247 0.07 5.92 30.01
N GLY A 248 1.02 6.89 29.99
CA GLY A 248 1.63 7.46 31.19
C GLY A 248 2.45 6.45 31.99
N ILE A 249 3.11 5.50 31.34
CA ILE A 249 3.92 4.44 31.95
C ILE A 249 5.39 4.52 31.50
N PRO A 250 6.35 3.99 32.28
CA PRO A 250 7.73 3.87 31.84
C PRO A 250 7.87 2.99 30.59
N GLN A 251 8.85 3.26 29.75
CA GLN A 251 9.09 2.46 28.53
C GLN A 251 9.37 0.97 28.84
N SER A 252 9.93 0.66 30.00
CA SER A 252 10.20 -0.71 30.47
C SER A 252 8.92 -1.53 30.71
N GLU A 253 7.82 -0.86 31.00
CA GLU A 253 6.52 -1.49 31.26
C GLU A 253 5.66 -1.62 29.99
N VAL A 254 6.11 -1.09 28.86
CA VAL A 254 5.40 -1.21 27.59
C VAL A 254 5.47 -2.64 27.08
N THR A 255 4.33 -3.32 27.13
CA THR A 255 4.17 -4.69 26.60
C THR A 255 4.20 -4.71 25.08
N PRO A 256 4.47 -5.87 24.43
CA PRO A 256 4.38 -6.02 22.97
C PRO A 256 3.02 -5.60 22.40
N ARG A 257 1.93 -5.86 23.13
CA ARG A 257 0.56 -5.46 22.74
C ARG A 257 0.42 -3.94 22.74
N LEU A 258 0.84 -3.25 23.80
CA LEU A 258 0.78 -1.78 23.86
C LEU A 258 1.62 -1.12 22.78
N ARG A 259 2.81 -1.69 22.51
CA ARG A 259 3.69 -1.23 21.43
C ARG A 259 3.00 -1.40 20.05
N SER A 260 2.34 -2.54 19.81
CA SER A 260 1.61 -2.79 18.57
C SER A 260 0.42 -1.84 18.42
N SER A 261 -0.34 -1.59 19.50
CA SER A 261 -1.41 -0.59 19.49
C SER A 261 -0.89 0.81 19.18
N ALA A 262 0.23 1.22 19.80
CA ALA A 262 0.84 2.51 19.51
C ALA A 262 1.35 2.60 18.07
N LYS A 263 1.87 1.51 17.48
CA LYS A 263 2.22 1.44 16.06
C LYS A 263 0.99 1.72 15.19
N ALA A 264 -0.12 1.04 15.45
CA ALA A 264 -1.37 1.26 14.70
C ALA A 264 -1.92 2.68 14.87
N ILE A 265 -1.80 3.27 16.08
CA ILE A 265 -2.20 4.64 16.36
C ILE A 265 -1.32 5.64 15.61
N ASN A 266 0.01 5.50 15.66
CA ASN A 266 0.94 6.37 14.93
C ASN A 266 0.61 6.43 13.44
N PHE A 267 0.46 5.27 12.80
CA PHE A 267 0.07 5.21 11.39
C PHE A 267 -1.38 5.66 11.16
N GLY A 268 -2.30 5.29 12.05
CA GLY A 268 -3.70 5.70 11.97
C GLY A 268 -3.86 7.21 11.95
N ILE A 269 -3.15 7.93 12.81
CA ILE A 269 -3.16 9.39 12.87
C ILE A 269 -2.60 9.99 11.57
N MET A 270 -1.44 9.52 11.12
CA MET A 270 -0.84 9.99 9.86
C MET A 270 -1.77 9.79 8.67
N TYR A 271 -2.44 8.63 8.59
CA TYR A 271 -3.36 8.32 7.50
C TYR A 271 -4.79 8.82 7.73
N GLY A 272 -5.03 9.57 8.81
CA GLY A 272 -6.35 10.14 9.12
C GLY A 272 -7.42 9.08 9.37
N LYS A 273 -7.05 7.91 9.91
CA LYS A 273 -7.99 6.86 10.31
C LYS A 273 -8.88 7.36 11.46
N GLY A 274 -10.19 7.16 11.35
CA GLY A 274 -11.11 7.43 12.45
C GLY A 274 -11.15 6.29 13.47
N ALA A 275 -11.81 6.53 14.61
CA ALA A 275 -11.92 5.57 15.72
C ALA A 275 -12.49 4.21 15.30
N TYR A 276 -13.44 4.19 14.36
CA TYR A 276 -14.03 2.93 13.85
C TYR A 276 -12.99 2.05 13.12
N SER A 277 -12.18 2.64 12.24
CA SER A 277 -11.15 1.88 11.53
C SER A 277 -10.04 1.43 12.47
N LEU A 278 -9.60 2.34 13.36
CA LEU A 278 -8.58 2.02 14.36
C LEU A 278 -9.02 0.91 15.30
N SER A 279 -10.30 0.88 15.75
CA SER A 279 -10.81 -0.14 16.64
C SER A 279 -10.70 -1.56 16.06
N LYS A 280 -10.92 -1.70 14.74
CA LYS A 280 -10.72 -2.97 14.03
C LYS A 280 -9.25 -3.38 13.99
N ASP A 281 -8.34 -2.43 13.72
CA ASP A 281 -6.91 -2.70 13.60
C ASP A 281 -6.28 -3.21 14.92
N ILE A 282 -6.73 -2.66 16.05
CA ILE A 282 -6.15 -2.98 17.38
C ILE A 282 -7.03 -3.90 18.24
N GLY A 283 -8.18 -4.33 17.71
CA GLY A 283 -9.07 -5.29 18.40
C GLY A 283 -9.69 -4.74 19.68
N VAL A 284 -10.12 -3.47 19.67
CA VAL A 284 -10.78 -2.80 20.82
C VAL A 284 -12.14 -2.22 20.41
N THR A 285 -12.91 -1.72 21.37
CA THR A 285 -14.16 -1.02 21.08
C THR A 285 -13.90 0.34 20.41
N VAL A 286 -14.87 0.84 19.65
CA VAL A 286 -14.79 2.16 19.02
C VAL A 286 -14.57 3.28 20.04
N LYS A 287 -15.17 3.13 21.23
CA LYS A 287 -15.01 4.10 22.34
C LYS A 287 -13.57 4.14 22.86
N GLU A 288 -12.95 2.98 23.02
CA GLU A 288 -11.55 2.87 23.45
C GLU A 288 -10.60 3.44 22.37
N ALA A 289 -10.84 3.11 21.10
CA ALA A 289 -10.07 3.66 20.00
C ALA A 289 -10.17 5.20 19.91
N ASP A 290 -11.36 5.77 20.15
CA ASP A 290 -11.56 7.22 20.23
C ASP A 290 -10.79 7.85 21.40
N ALA A 291 -10.80 7.20 22.56
CA ALA A 291 -10.02 7.63 23.71
C ALA A 291 -8.50 7.60 23.40
N PHE A 292 -8.01 6.56 22.72
CA PHE A 292 -6.60 6.49 22.31
C PHE A 292 -6.20 7.59 21.34
N LEU A 293 -7.05 7.89 20.35
CA LEU A 293 -6.80 9.01 19.44
C LEU A 293 -6.74 10.36 20.17
N LYS A 294 -7.67 10.60 21.09
CA LYS A 294 -7.69 11.82 21.90
C LYS A 294 -6.46 11.93 22.80
N ASN A 295 -6.07 10.84 23.46
CA ASN A 295 -4.87 10.81 24.29
C ASN A 295 -3.59 11.05 23.48
N TYR A 296 -3.52 10.48 22.27
CA TYR A 296 -2.40 10.75 21.37
C TYR A 296 -2.31 12.24 21.01
N LEU A 297 -3.42 12.84 20.54
CA LEU A 297 -3.43 14.24 20.15
C LEU A 297 -3.15 15.19 21.33
N ALA A 298 -3.58 14.80 22.54
CA ALA A 298 -3.24 15.53 23.75
C ALA A 298 -1.75 15.39 24.15
N ALA A 299 -1.17 14.19 23.92
CA ALA A 299 0.24 13.91 24.19
C ALA A 299 1.19 14.59 23.17
N PHE A 300 0.71 14.81 21.93
CA PHE A 300 1.45 15.39 20.82
C PHE A 300 0.71 16.63 20.24
N PRO A 301 0.61 17.73 20.98
CA PRO A 301 -0.16 18.92 20.55
C PRO A 301 0.41 19.58 19.28
N SER A 302 1.73 19.51 19.08
CA SER A 302 2.40 19.99 17.86
C SER A 302 1.93 19.23 16.61
N VAL A 303 1.71 17.91 16.72
CA VAL A 303 1.17 17.08 15.64
C VAL A 303 -0.27 17.46 15.35
N SER A 304 -1.11 17.62 16.39
CA SER A 304 -2.50 18.06 16.23
C SER A 304 -2.60 19.41 15.54
N GLY A 305 -1.86 20.41 16.05
CA GLY A 305 -1.84 21.76 15.48
C GLY A 305 -1.36 21.80 14.03
N TYR A 306 -0.35 20.99 13.69
CA TYR A 306 0.11 20.87 12.31
C TYR A 306 -0.96 20.28 11.39
N MET A 307 -1.66 19.24 11.82
CA MET A 307 -2.72 18.61 11.03
C MET A 307 -3.88 19.57 10.75
N ASP A 308 -4.32 20.31 11.77
CA ASP A 308 -5.41 21.29 11.62
C ASP A 308 -5.01 22.42 10.70
N LYS A 309 -3.79 22.95 10.87
CA LYS A 309 -3.22 23.98 9.98
C LYS A 309 -3.13 23.47 8.54
N THR A 310 -2.62 22.26 8.31
CA THR A 310 -2.49 21.69 6.97
C THR A 310 -3.82 21.59 6.25
N ILE A 311 -4.90 21.21 6.95
CA ILE A 311 -6.25 21.16 6.38
C ILE A 311 -6.76 22.57 6.06
N ALA A 312 -6.56 23.51 6.97
CA ALA A 312 -6.98 24.91 6.76
C ALA A 312 -6.26 25.53 5.54
N ASP A 313 -4.95 25.37 5.47
CA ASP A 313 -4.13 25.85 4.34
C ASP A 313 -4.53 25.16 3.02
N ALA A 314 -4.79 23.84 3.05
CA ALA A 314 -5.25 23.09 1.88
C ALA A 314 -6.62 23.56 1.37
N LYS A 315 -7.55 23.91 2.29
CA LYS A 315 -8.86 24.47 1.93
C LYS A 315 -8.73 25.87 1.32
N ALA A 316 -7.80 26.68 1.82
CA ALA A 316 -7.56 28.03 1.32
C ALA A 316 -6.86 28.04 -0.04
N ASN A 317 -5.87 27.16 -0.23
CA ASN A 317 -5.02 27.15 -1.42
C ASN A 317 -5.50 26.17 -2.51
N GLY A 318 -6.37 25.21 -2.18
CA GLY A 318 -6.80 24.14 -3.09
C GLY A 318 -5.78 23.02 -3.29
N TYR A 319 -4.64 23.07 -2.63
CA TYR A 319 -3.58 22.07 -2.71
C TYR A 319 -2.78 21.94 -1.41
N VAL A 320 -1.99 20.89 -1.30
CA VAL A 320 -0.93 20.71 -0.29
C VAL A 320 0.41 20.48 -0.98
N SER A 321 1.51 20.77 -0.26
CA SER A 321 2.87 20.54 -0.77
C SER A 321 3.67 19.62 0.14
N THR A 322 4.59 18.83 -0.46
CA THR A 322 5.62 18.08 0.27
C THR A 322 6.81 18.99 0.63
N LEU A 323 7.77 18.47 1.42
CA LEU A 323 9.01 19.18 1.74
C LEU A 323 9.82 19.60 0.51
N PHE A 324 9.75 18.82 -0.57
CA PHE A 324 10.44 19.13 -1.84
C PHE A 324 9.58 19.94 -2.81
N GLY A 325 8.47 20.52 -2.34
CA GLY A 325 7.65 21.42 -3.14
C GLY A 325 6.63 20.74 -4.07
N ARG A 326 6.58 19.39 -4.12
CA ARG A 326 5.56 18.70 -4.92
C ARG A 326 4.17 19.10 -4.46
N ARG A 327 3.35 19.64 -5.35
CA ARG A 327 1.98 20.02 -5.08
C ARG A 327 1.01 18.90 -5.43
N ARG A 328 0.01 18.74 -4.59
CA ARG A 328 -1.15 17.89 -4.83
C ARG A 328 -2.41 18.70 -4.71
N THR A 329 -3.09 18.91 -5.83
CA THR A 329 -4.42 19.55 -5.84
C THR A 329 -5.46 18.64 -5.19
N LEU A 330 -6.36 19.23 -4.40
CA LEU A 330 -7.36 18.52 -3.61
C LEU A 330 -8.77 19.09 -3.86
N PRO A 331 -9.34 18.90 -5.07
CA PRO A 331 -10.69 19.38 -5.38
C PRO A 331 -11.76 18.75 -4.46
N GLU A 332 -11.46 17.60 -3.87
CA GLU A 332 -12.30 16.90 -2.90
C GLU A 332 -12.67 17.76 -1.69
N LEU A 333 -11.79 18.68 -1.28
CA LEU A 333 -12.03 19.58 -0.14
C LEU A 333 -13.18 20.56 -0.35
N ALA A 334 -13.49 20.90 -1.59
CA ALA A 334 -14.60 21.78 -1.96
C ALA A 334 -15.93 21.01 -2.13
N SER A 335 -15.94 19.69 -1.99
CA SER A 335 -17.13 18.88 -2.20
C SER A 335 -18.19 19.10 -1.12
N THR A 336 -19.45 19.17 -1.52
CA THR A 336 -20.60 19.18 -0.62
C THR A 336 -20.85 17.80 0.03
N ASN A 337 -20.40 16.72 -0.62
CA ASN A 337 -20.50 15.37 -0.08
C ASN A 337 -19.50 15.19 1.07
N PHE A 338 -20.03 14.85 2.27
CA PHE A 338 -19.23 14.67 3.48
C PHE A 338 -18.11 13.62 3.29
N ASN A 339 -18.40 12.47 2.68
CA ASN A 339 -17.42 11.40 2.53
C ASN A 339 -16.29 11.79 1.58
N VAL A 340 -16.59 12.50 0.50
CA VAL A 340 -15.61 13.02 -0.45
C VAL A 340 -14.72 14.05 0.23
N ARG A 341 -15.32 15.00 0.96
CA ARG A 341 -14.59 16.03 1.70
C ARG A 341 -13.70 15.43 2.79
N ALA A 342 -14.21 14.47 3.57
CA ALA A 342 -13.43 13.76 4.59
C ALA A 342 -12.24 12.97 3.95
N SER A 343 -12.43 12.43 2.74
CA SER A 343 -11.33 11.84 1.97
C SER A 343 -10.28 12.88 1.58
N GLY A 344 -10.71 14.07 1.12
CA GLY A 344 -9.82 15.20 0.85
C GLY A 344 -9.00 15.64 2.06
N GLU A 345 -9.62 15.70 3.23
CA GLU A 345 -8.92 16.04 4.48
C GLU A 345 -7.89 15.00 4.89
N ARG A 346 -8.19 13.69 4.70
CA ARG A 346 -7.19 12.62 4.89
C ARG A 346 -6.01 12.77 3.93
N MET A 347 -6.29 13.04 2.65
CA MET A 347 -5.24 13.27 1.66
C MET A 347 -4.40 14.49 1.98
N ALA A 348 -5.01 15.57 2.51
CA ALA A 348 -4.29 16.77 2.94
C ALA A 348 -3.29 16.46 4.06
N ARG A 349 -3.70 15.72 5.08
CA ARG A 349 -2.81 15.31 6.20
C ARG A 349 -1.65 14.45 5.75
N ASN A 350 -1.91 13.50 4.85
CA ASN A 350 -0.93 12.50 4.43
C ASN A 350 0.13 13.05 3.48
N THR A 351 -0.27 13.84 2.51
CA THR A 351 0.61 14.20 1.39
C THR A 351 1.91 14.87 1.82
N PRO A 352 1.94 15.81 2.76
CA PRO A 352 3.19 16.46 3.17
C PRO A 352 4.17 15.51 3.89
N ILE A 353 3.65 14.47 4.54
CA ILE A 353 4.44 13.50 5.32
C ILE A 353 4.99 12.41 4.42
N CYS A 354 4.28 12.09 3.36
CA CYS A 354 4.65 11.03 2.42
C CYS A 354 5.74 11.50 1.43
N LEU A 355 6.97 11.62 1.90
CA LEU A 355 8.14 11.86 1.04
C LEU A 355 8.55 10.64 0.21
N LEU A 356 8.12 9.44 0.61
CA LEU A 356 8.46 8.16 -0.04
C LEU A 356 7.82 7.96 -1.43
N TYR A 357 7.12 8.95 -1.94
CA TYR A 357 6.51 8.85 -3.27
C TYR A 357 7.52 8.74 -4.42
N THR A 358 8.79 8.86 -4.14
CA THR A 358 9.87 8.66 -5.12
C THR A 358 10.71 7.40 -4.86
N SER A 359 10.48 6.68 -3.76
CA SER A 359 11.20 5.43 -3.48
C SER A 359 10.40 4.21 -3.97
N PRO A 360 11.02 3.27 -4.68
CA PRO A 360 10.39 2.02 -5.11
C PRO A 360 10.19 1.01 -3.97
N SER A 361 10.26 1.43 -2.71
CA SER A 361 10.08 0.52 -1.59
C SER A 361 8.72 -0.17 -1.65
N PRO A 362 8.68 -1.51 -1.63
CA PRO A 362 7.43 -2.24 -1.58
C PRO A 362 6.75 -1.90 -0.24
N ARG A 363 5.53 -1.40 -0.32
CA ARG A 363 4.72 -1.27 0.88
C ARG A 363 4.19 -2.60 1.31
N ASP A 364 4.16 -2.79 2.62
CA ASP A 364 3.16 -3.63 3.25
C ASP A 364 1.79 -3.07 2.82
N THR A 365 1.25 -3.59 1.73
CA THR A 365 -0.15 -3.38 1.40
C THR A 365 -0.94 -4.19 2.40
N GLU A 366 -1.52 -3.49 3.36
CA GLU A 366 -2.59 -4.03 4.20
C GLU A 366 -3.81 -4.42 3.36
#